data_61d0a9f18ab2b9a82ac7b4f4e0a219a1
#
_entry.id   61d0a9f18ab2b9a82ac7b4f4e0a219a1
#
_cell.length_a   1.000
_cell.length_b   1.000
_cell.length_c   1.000
_cell.angle_alpha   90.00
_cell.angle_beta   90.00
_cell.angle_gamma   90.00
#
_symmetry.space_group_name_H-M   'P 1'
#
loop_
_entity.id
_entity.type
_entity.pdbx_description
1 polymer ?
#
loop_
_entity_poly.entity_id
_entity_poly.type
_entity_poly.pdbx_seq_one_letter_code
_entity_poly.pdbx_strand_id
1 'polypeptide(L)'
;MENTELRMLVGFPGCGKSTYAKELEKRGYRWHSSDNIREEYGLTGQTREENVIVFRKLHERIKEDLKNGINCIYDATNLSRKNRMAFLQEIKSVKCTKICCLMLVDIEECKRRNQMRDAVVPDEVYSKFLTSFNTPAYFEGWDNIEVLTSGSFSAIDPEAFMSFPQDNRHHTLTLGEHMKKAYEYTVEAGADPRVIRAAKYHDIGKPMTKRFENGKGEPTTDAHYYGHEHAGSYLYLITCAAEGIFSSGNEEAIREALYISTLIDLHMRPLNAWSSSNKSREKDRRMMGEDMFQDLIVLNTADVTAH
;
A
#
# COMPACT_ATOMS: atom_id res chain seq x y z
N MET A 1 -33.63 -2.15 -7.07
CA MET A 1 -32.74 -1.02 -7.38
C MET A 1 -31.33 -1.56 -7.26
N GLU A 2 -30.53 -1.51 -8.31
CA GLU A 2 -29.12 -1.85 -8.24
C GLU A 2 -28.44 -0.96 -7.19
N ASN A 3 -27.53 -1.56 -6.42
CA ASN A 3 -26.85 -0.83 -5.34
C ASN A 3 -25.80 0.08 -6.01
N THR A 4 -25.82 1.37 -5.70
CA THR A 4 -24.83 2.32 -6.22
C THR A 4 -23.42 1.89 -5.85
N GLU A 5 -22.46 2.05 -6.76
CA GLU A 5 -21.07 1.65 -6.54
C GLU A 5 -20.11 2.85 -6.51
N LEU A 6 -19.16 2.79 -5.57
CA LEU A 6 -17.95 3.57 -5.58
C LEU A 6 -16.77 2.67 -5.92
N ARG A 7 -16.03 2.99 -6.98
CA ARG A 7 -14.74 2.37 -7.30
C ARG A 7 -13.60 3.35 -7.06
N MET A 8 -12.81 3.12 -6.01
CA MET A 8 -11.63 3.92 -5.72
C MET A 8 -10.41 3.27 -6.34
N LEU A 9 -9.74 3.97 -7.26
CA LEU A 9 -8.52 3.50 -7.89
C LEU A 9 -7.32 3.79 -6.99
N VAL A 10 -6.48 2.79 -6.76
CA VAL A 10 -5.25 2.88 -5.97
C VAL A 10 -4.08 2.44 -6.83
N GLY A 11 -3.02 3.24 -6.93
CA GLY A 11 -1.83 2.87 -7.68
C GLY A 11 -0.97 4.05 -8.11
N PHE A 12 0.24 3.74 -8.56
CA PHE A 12 1.24 4.73 -8.97
C PHE A 12 0.88 5.44 -10.28
N PRO A 13 1.47 6.60 -10.58
CA PRO A 13 1.42 7.16 -11.94
C PRO A 13 1.90 6.13 -12.97
N GLY A 14 1.27 6.06 -14.14
CA GLY A 14 1.61 5.06 -15.17
C GLY A 14 1.04 3.66 -14.96
N CYS A 15 0.37 3.34 -13.84
CA CYS A 15 -0.21 2.00 -13.62
C CYS A 15 -1.50 1.72 -14.40
N GLY A 16 -2.05 2.69 -15.17
CA GLY A 16 -3.22 2.49 -16.03
C GLY A 16 -4.57 2.92 -15.44
N LYS A 17 -4.61 3.65 -14.31
CA LYS A 17 -5.86 4.13 -13.67
C LYS A 17 -6.81 4.83 -14.64
N SER A 18 -6.32 5.82 -15.36
CA SER A 18 -7.16 6.60 -16.28
C SER A 18 -7.65 5.78 -17.48
N THR A 19 -6.91 4.76 -17.91
CA THR A 19 -7.36 3.82 -18.94
C THR A 19 -8.53 2.98 -18.41
N TYR A 20 -8.39 2.45 -17.20
CA TYR A 20 -9.45 1.68 -16.55
C TYR A 20 -10.69 2.56 -16.25
N ALA A 21 -10.47 3.81 -15.81
CA ALA A 21 -11.56 4.77 -15.58
C ALA A 21 -12.37 5.03 -16.87
N LYS A 22 -11.69 5.22 -18.03
CA LYS A 22 -12.37 5.36 -19.32
C LYS A 22 -13.23 4.17 -19.72
N GLU A 23 -12.79 2.94 -19.38
CA GLU A 23 -13.60 1.74 -19.65
C GLU A 23 -14.84 1.65 -18.74
N LEU A 24 -14.72 2.05 -17.47
CA LEU A 24 -15.85 2.12 -16.55
C LEU A 24 -16.84 3.25 -16.94
N GLU A 25 -16.34 4.38 -17.42
CA GLU A 25 -17.17 5.49 -17.91
C GLU A 25 -18.09 5.06 -19.05
N LYS A 26 -17.59 4.23 -19.99
CA LYS A 26 -18.41 3.60 -21.04
C LYS A 26 -19.52 2.69 -20.48
N ARG A 27 -19.36 2.20 -19.24
CA ARG A 27 -20.36 1.39 -18.53
C ARG A 27 -21.31 2.22 -17.67
N GLY A 28 -21.25 3.58 -17.78
CA GLY A 28 -22.16 4.49 -17.09
C GLY A 28 -21.66 5.00 -15.72
N TYR A 29 -20.41 4.73 -15.35
CA TYR A 29 -19.82 5.33 -14.15
C TYR A 29 -19.45 6.78 -14.42
N ARG A 30 -19.65 7.64 -13.42
CA ARG A 30 -19.13 9.02 -13.48
C ARG A 30 -17.70 9.07 -12.99
N TRP A 31 -16.81 9.55 -13.85
CA TRP A 31 -15.39 9.62 -13.55
C TRP A 31 -15.04 10.96 -12.88
N HIS A 32 -14.53 10.89 -11.67
CA HIS A 32 -14.00 12.00 -10.90
C HIS A 32 -12.50 11.82 -10.72
N SER A 33 -11.71 12.70 -11.33
CA SER A 33 -10.24 12.68 -11.28
C SER A 33 -9.69 13.89 -10.55
N SER A 34 -8.68 13.67 -9.71
CA SER A 34 -7.92 14.76 -9.08
C SER A 34 -7.23 15.65 -10.13
N ASP A 35 -6.76 15.07 -11.23
CA ASP A 35 -6.09 15.79 -12.29
C ASP A 35 -7.08 16.68 -13.08
N ASN A 36 -8.28 16.17 -13.39
CA ASN A 36 -9.33 16.97 -14.06
C ASN A 36 -9.77 18.17 -13.20
N ILE A 37 -9.87 17.98 -11.86
CA ILE A 37 -10.19 19.09 -10.96
C ILE A 37 -9.07 20.12 -10.93
N ARG A 38 -7.81 19.69 -10.95
CA ARG A 38 -6.67 20.61 -11.03
C ARG A 38 -6.73 21.46 -12.31
N GLU A 39 -6.97 20.83 -13.44
CA GLU A 39 -7.11 21.52 -14.73
C GLU A 39 -8.27 22.51 -14.72
N GLU A 40 -9.46 22.10 -14.30
CA GLU A 40 -10.66 22.92 -14.23
C GLU A 40 -10.50 24.19 -13.38
N TYR A 41 -9.76 24.09 -12.25
CA TYR A 41 -9.57 25.20 -11.33
C TYR A 41 -8.20 25.90 -11.46
N GLY A 42 -7.36 25.50 -12.42
CA GLY A 42 -6.02 26.08 -12.62
C GLY A 42 -5.05 25.81 -11.45
N LEU A 43 -5.23 24.70 -10.71
CA LEU A 43 -4.47 24.35 -9.51
C LEU A 43 -3.31 23.40 -9.87
N THR A 44 -2.30 23.89 -10.56
CA THR A 44 -1.20 23.06 -11.11
C THR A 44 0.04 22.97 -10.23
N GLY A 45 0.15 23.79 -9.18
CA GLY A 45 1.34 23.86 -8.33
C GLY A 45 1.54 22.68 -7.36
N GLN A 46 0.49 21.85 -7.16
CA GLN A 46 0.50 20.70 -6.24
C GLN A 46 0.94 21.04 -4.81
N THR A 47 0.75 22.29 -4.40
CA THR A 47 1.00 22.72 -3.03
C THR A 47 0.05 22.05 -2.05
N ARG A 48 0.35 22.14 -0.75
CA ARG A 48 -0.53 21.58 0.29
C ARG A 48 -1.93 22.24 0.25
N GLU A 49 -1.97 23.56 0.06
CA GLU A 49 -3.18 24.36 -0.01
C GLU A 49 -4.03 23.97 -1.23
N GLU A 50 -3.42 23.86 -2.41
CA GLU A 50 -4.09 23.39 -3.62
C GLU A 50 -4.63 21.97 -3.45
N ASN A 51 -3.83 21.08 -2.86
CA ASN A 51 -4.27 19.71 -2.59
C ASN A 51 -5.54 19.67 -1.71
N VAL A 52 -5.62 20.50 -0.66
CA VAL A 52 -6.81 20.59 0.19
C VAL A 52 -8.04 21.00 -0.64
N ILE A 53 -7.90 21.98 -1.53
CA ILE A 53 -9.01 22.43 -2.39
C ILE A 53 -9.44 21.34 -3.36
N VAL A 54 -8.47 20.72 -4.06
CA VAL A 54 -8.71 19.67 -5.06
C VAL A 54 -9.46 18.49 -4.43
N PHE A 55 -8.94 17.94 -3.33
CA PHE A 55 -9.56 16.77 -2.70
C PHE A 55 -10.92 17.10 -2.06
N ARG A 56 -11.11 18.29 -1.50
CA ARG A 56 -12.43 18.71 -1.02
C ARG A 56 -13.45 18.73 -2.16
N LYS A 57 -13.13 19.36 -3.29
CA LYS A 57 -13.99 19.39 -4.48
C LYS A 57 -14.31 18.01 -5.03
N LEU A 58 -13.28 17.16 -5.11
CA LEU A 58 -13.41 15.78 -5.54
C LEU A 58 -14.37 14.99 -4.65
N HIS A 59 -14.19 15.08 -3.34
CA HIS A 59 -15.04 14.41 -2.36
C HIS A 59 -16.48 14.93 -2.37
N GLU A 60 -16.69 16.24 -2.48
CA GLU A 60 -18.03 16.86 -2.60
C GLU A 60 -18.80 16.29 -3.80
N ARG A 61 -18.17 16.26 -4.99
CA ARG A 61 -18.77 15.73 -6.23
C ARG A 61 -19.12 14.24 -6.15
N ILE A 62 -18.17 13.42 -5.70
CA ILE A 62 -18.40 11.98 -5.56
C ILE A 62 -19.55 11.72 -4.57
N LYS A 63 -19.56 12.41 -3.44
CA LYS A 63 -20.59 12.26 -2.41
C LYS A 63 -21.98 12.67 -2.90
N GLU A 64 -22.07 13.74 -3.68
CA GLU A 64 -23.32 14.19 -4.30
C GLU A 64 -23.86 13.17 -5.30
N ASP A 65 -23.01 12.69 -6.21
CA ASP A 65 -23.39 11.70 -7.21
C ASP A 65 -23.82 10.36 -6.60
N LEU A 66 -23.08 9.87 -5.62
CA LEU A 66 -23.45 8.64 -4.91
C LEU A 66 -24.81 8.77 -4.21
N LYS A 67 -25.14 9.93 -3.62
CA LYS A 67 -26.45 10.19 -3.02
C LYS A 67 -27.58 10.22 -4.05
N ASN A 68 -27.26 10.60 -5.27
CA ASN A 68 -28.20 10.63 -6.40
C ASN A 68 -28.29 9.28 -7.13
N GLY A 69 -27.67 8.22 -6.59
CA GLY A 69 -27.72 6.88 -7.17
C GLY A 69 -26.81 6.69 -8.39
N ILE A 70 -25.80 7.52 -8.56
CA ILE A 70 -24.86 7.48 -9.69
C ILE A 70 -23.60 6.72 -9.25
N ASN A 71 -23.21 5.70 -10.03
CA ASN A 71 -21.96 4.97 -9.84
C ASN A 71 -20.77 5.88 -10.10
N CYS A 72 -19.77 5.86 -9.21
CA CYS A 72 -18.63 6.79 -9.25
C CYS A 72 -17.29 6.08 -9.32
N ILE A 73 -16.35 6.71 -10.05
CA ILE A 73 -14.93 6.38 -10.03
C ILE A 73 -14.20 7.50 -9.30
N TYR A 74 -13.42 7.14 -8.29
CA TYR A 74 -12.49 8.04 -7.61
C TYR A 74 -11.09 7.80 -8.14
N ASP A 75 -10.62 8.65 -9.06
CA ASP A 75 -9.30 8.55 -9.69
C ASP A 75 -8.30 9.53 -9.06
N ALA A 76 -7.42 9.01 -8.24
CA ALA A 76 -6.22 9.64 -7.72
C ALA A 76 -5.21 8.52 -7.37
N THR A 77 -4.02 8.85 -6.85
CA THR A 77 -3.07 7.81 -6.42
C THR A 77 -3.58 6.98 -5.24
N ASN A 78 -4.27 7.60 -4.29
CA ASN A 78 -4.94 6.99 -3.12
C ASN A 78 -4.05 6.01 -2.32
N LEU A 79 -2.73 6.22 -2.28
CA LEU A 79 -1.76 5.28 -1.68
C LEU A 79 -1.87 5.21 -0.16
N SER A 80 -2.26 6.31 0.50
CA SER A 80 -2.32 6.42 1.96
C SER A 80 -3.61 5.82 2.53
N ARG A 81 -3.48 4.81 3.40
CA ARG A 81 -4.60 4.23 4.18
C ARG A 81 -5.36 5.29 4.96
N LYS A 82 -4.64 6.21 5.60
CA LYS A 82 -5.24 7.32 6.36
C LYS A 82 -6.20 8.14 5.50
N ASN A 83 -5.81 8.47 4.27
CA ASN A 83 -6.63 9.29 3.37
C ASN A 83 -7.83 8.49 2.84
N ARG A 84 -7.63 7.21 2.49
CA ARG A 84 -8.73 6.32 2.07
C ARG A 84 -9.78 6.18 3.17
N MET A 85 -9.35 5.88 4.41
CA MET A 85 -10.27 5.77 5.55
C MET A 85 -10.98 7.09 5.88
N ALA A 86 -10.30 8.23 5.75
CA ALA A 86 -10.92 9.54 5.95
C ALA A 86 -12.08 9.74 4.97
N PHE A 87 -11.86 9.47 3.69
CA PHE A 87 -12.92 9.57 2.69
C PHE A 87 -14.07 8.57 2.92
N LEU A 88 -13.74 7.31 3.23
CA LEU A 88 -14.77 6.31 3.56
C LEU A 88 -15.64 6.74 4.76
N GLN A 89 -15.04 7.39 5.74
CA GLN A 89 -15.76 7.96 6.87
C GLN A 89 -16.70 9.13 6.46
N GLU A 90 -16.29 9.96 5.48
CA GLU A 90 -17.13 11.05 4.96
C GLU A 90 -18.41 10.52 4.27
N ILE A 91 -18.32 9.34 3.65
CA ILE A 91 -19.43 8.72 2.92
C ILE A 91 -20.13 7.60 3.71
N LYS A 92 -19.83 7.40 4.99
CA LYS A 92 -20.38 6.30 5.80
C LYS A 92 -21.91 6.25 5.84
N SER A 93 -22.58 7.39 5.69
CA SER A 93 -24.04 7.50 5.65
C SER A 93 -24.64 7.31 4.26
N VAL A 94 -23.81 7.21 3.21
CA VAL A 94 -24.25 6.99 1.84
C VAL A 94 -24.33 5.48 1.59
N LYS A 95 -25.51 5.01 1.19
CA LYS A 95 -25.71 3.60 0.87
C LYS A 95 -25.13 3.29 -0.50
N CYS A 96 -23.92 2.73 -0.54
CA CYS A 96 -23.26 2.29 -1.76
C CYS A 96 -22.32 1.11 -1.47
N THR A 97 -22.02 0.31 -2.48
CA THR A 97 -20.95 -0.70 -2.44
C THR A 97 -19.62 -0.02 -2.68
N LYS A 98 -18.65 -0.23 -1.79
CA LYS A 98 -17.32 0.41 -1.81
C LYS A 98 -16.28 -0.60 -2.27
N ILE A 99 -15.74 -0.38 -3.45
CA ILE A 99 -14.75 -1.25 -4.08
C ILE A 99 -13.43 -0.52 -4.18
N CYS A 100 -12.37 -1.10 -3.60
CA CYS A 100 -11.01 -0.66 -3.81
C CYS A 100 -10.43 -1.38 -5.01
N CYS A 101 -10.00 -0.64 -6.04
CA CYS A 101 -9.36 -1.19 -7.23
C CYS A 101 -7.84 -0.92 -7.14
N LEU A 102 -7.07 -1.87 -6.64
CA LEU A 102 -5.61 -1.80 -6.58
C LEU A 102 -5.04 -2.12 -7.96
N MET A 103 -4.47 -1.10 -8.62
CA MET A 103 -3.80 -1.22 -9.91
C MET A 103 -2.33 -1.60 -9.67
N LEU A 104 -2.04 -2.89 -9.70
CA LEU A 104 -0.71 -3.43 -9.41
C LEU A 104 0.09 -3.60 -10.70
N VAL A 105 1.20 -2.88 -10.82
CA VAL A 105 2.12 -2.88 -11.96
C VAL A 105 3.53 -2.74 -11.42
N ASP A 106 4.48 -3.41 -12.03
CA ASP A 106 5.90 -3.23 -11.69
C ASP A 106 6.30 -1.75 -11.77
N ILE A 107 7.16 -1.31 -10.82
CA ILE A 107 7.51 0.12 -10.69
C ILE A 107 8.26 0.62 -11.92
N GLU A 108 9.18 -0.16 -12.47
CA GLU A 108 9.94 0.25 -13.65
C GLU A 108 9.03 0.32 -14.89
N GLU A 109 8.05 -0.57 -14.98
CA GLU A 109 7.01 -0.47 -16.02
C GLU A 109 6.12 0.76 -15.82
N CYS A 110 5.77 1.11 -14.58
CA CYS A 110 5.08 2.37 -14.28
C CYS A 110 5.88 3.59 -14.75
N LYS A 111 7.18 3.65 -14.44
CA LYS A 111 8.09 4.71 -14.89
C LYS A 111 8.18 4.76 -16.42
N ARG A 112 8.37 3.61 -17.07
CA ARG A 112 8.42 3.52 -18.54
C ARG A 112 7.14 4.08 -19.20
N ARG A 113 5.96 3.71 -18.69
CA ARG A 113 4.68 4.24 -19.18
C ARG A 113 4.50 5.72 -18.86
N ASN A 114 5.03 6.18 -17.74
CA ASN A 114 4.98 7.58 -17.34
C ASN A 114 5.76 8.49 -18.32
N GLN A 115 6.88 8.03 -18.86
CA GLN A 115 7.66 8.77 -19.87
C GLN A 115 6.89 9.05 -21.17
N MET A 116 5.80 8.31 -21.43
CA MET A 116 4.93 8.50 -22.60
C MET A 116 3.74 9.44 -22.34
N ARG A 117 3.69 10.08 -21.16
CA ARG A 117 2.62 11.02 -20.77
C ARG A 117 3.02 12.46 -21.09
N ASP A 118 2.02 13.32 -21.37
CA ASP A 118 2.22 14.76 -21.53
C ASP A 118 2.76 15.40 -20.23
N ALA A 119 2.26 14.97 -19.08
CA ALA A 119 2.73 15.40 -17.76
C ALA A 119 3.54 14.27 -17.10
N VAL A 120 4.86 14.30 -17.27
CA VAL A 120 5.79 13.32 -16.72
C VAL A 120 6.03 13.59 -15.24
N VAL A 121 5.83 12.58 -14.40
CA VAL A 121 6.16 12.61 -12.97
C VAL A 121 7.65 12.27 -12.81
N PRO A 122 8.44 13.07 -12.07
CA PRO A 122 9.86 12.78 -11.83
C PRO A 122 10.09 11.45 -11.11
N ASP A 123 11.19 10.77 -11.42
CA ASP A 123 11.50 9.44 -10.89
C ASP A 123 11.65 9.42 -9.35
N GLU A 124 12.15 10.51 -8.75
CA GLU A 124 12.28 10.65 -7.29
C GLU A 124 10.92 10.60 -6.57
N VAL A 125 9.83 10.93 -7.27
CA VAL A 125 8.47 10.87 -6.73
C VAL A 125 8.01 9.42 -6.56
N TYR A 126 8.49 8.50 -7.40
CA TYR A 126 8.17 7.07 -7.27
C TYR A 126 8.74 6.47 -5.98
N SER A 127 9.95 6.86 -5.59
CA SER A 127 10.52 6.45 -4.30
C SER A 127 9.68 6.94 -3.12
N LYS A 128 9.18 8.19 -3.18
CA LYS A 128 8.26 8.74 -2.16
C LYS A 128 6.91 7.99 -2.15
N PHE A 129 6.39 7.65 -3.31
CA PHE A 129 5.14 6.89 -3.41
C PHE A 129 5.32 5.47 -2.87
N LEU A 130 6.43 4.80 -3.18
CA LEU A 130 6.73 3.47 -2.68
C LEU A 130 6.82 3.44 -1.15
N THR A 131 7.55 4.40 -0.55
CA THR A 131 7.70 4.52 0.90
C THR A 131 6.46 5.08 1.63
N SER A 132 5.41 5.46 0.90
CA SER A 132 4.12 5.90 1.44
C SER A 132 2.93 5.02 1.03
N PHE A 133 3.19 3.96 0.28
CA PHE A 133 2.17 2.99 -0.09
C PHE A 133 1.69 2.23 1.15
N ASN A 134 0.38 2.14 1.32
CA ASN A 134 -0.21 1.22 2.29
C ASN A 134 -1.11 0.24 1.56
N THR A 135 -0.87 -1.04 1.76
CA THR A 135 -1.72 -2.10 1.21
C THR A 135 -3.18 -1.85 1.60
N PRO A 136 -4.12 -1.79 0.64
CA PRO A 136 -5.54 -1.74 0.96
C PRO A 136 -5.97 -2.96 1.76
N ALA A 137 -6.73 -2.73 2.84
CA ALA A 137 -7.15 -3.78 3.75
C ALA A 137 -8.66 -3.70 4.04
N TYR A 138 -9.32 -4.84 4.21
CA TYR A 138 -10.76 -4.92 4.44
C TYR A 138 -11.21 -4.16 5.69
N PHE A 139 -10.38 -4.07 6.73
CA PHE A 139 -10.69 -3.30 7.93
C PHE A 139 -10.77 -1.77 7.68
N GLU A 140 -10.35 -1.27 6.51
CA GLU A 140 -10.56 0.13 6.14
C GLU A 140 -12.05 0.44 5.89
N GLY A 141 -12.88 -0.60 5.65
CA GLY A 141 -14.31 -0.49 5.37
C GLY A 141 -14.71 -0.71 3.91
N TRP A 142 -13.87 -1.44 3.17
CA TRP A 142 -14.18 -1.88 1.81
C TRP A 142 -15.11 -3.09 1.82
N ASP A 143 -16.11 -3.07 0.94
CA ASP A 143 -16.98 -4.23 0.68
C ASP A 143 -16.24 -5.25 -0.20
N ASN A 144 -15.36 -4.77 -1.10
CA ASN A 144 -14.46 -5.60 -1.90
C ASN A 144 -13.13 -4.90 -2.21
N ILE A 145 -12.07 -5.69 -2.42
CA ILE A 145 -10.77 -5.24 -2.93
C ILE A 145 -10.44 -6.05 -4.16
N GLU A 146 -10.42 -5.40 -5.32
CA GLU A 146 -10.02 -5.98 -6.59
C GLU A 146 -8.55 -5.65 -6.85
N VAL A 147 -7.74 -6.65 -7.20
CA VAL A 147 -6.35 -6.45 -7.61
C VAL A 147 -6.27 -6.61 -9.12
N LEU A 148 -5.98 -5.52 -9.80
CA LEU A 148 -5.91 -5.44 -11.26
C LEU A 148 -4.45 -5.36 -11.68
N THR A 149 -3.98 -6.41 -12.34
CA THR A 149 -2.57 -6.54 -12.74
C THR A 149 -2.39 -6.22 -14.22
N SER A 150 -1.26 -5.60 -14.57
CA SER A 150 -0.87 -5.43 -15.98
C SER A 150 0.65 -5.32 -16.14
N GLY A 151 1.18 -5.92 -17.19
CA GLY A 151 2.61 -6.03 -17.44
C GLY A 151 3.18 -7.37 -17.00
N SER A 152 4.51 -7.46 -16.97
CA SER A 152 5.24 -8.64 -16.50
C SER A 152 5.68 -8.43 -15.06
N PHE A 153 5.75 -9.52 -14.30
CA PHE A 153 6.17 -9.51 -12.91
C PHE A 153 7.30 -10.51 -12.69
N SER A 154 8.23 -10.17 -11.79
CA SER A 154 9.28 -11.07 -11.33
C SER A 154 9.13 -11.27 -9.83
N ALA A 155 9.12 -12.51 -9.39
CA ALA A 155 9.10 -12.83 -7.97
C ALA A 155 10.42 -12.43 -7.32
N ILE A 156 10.34 -11.85 -6.13
CA ILE A 156 11.50 -11.51 -5.32
C ILE A 156 11.86 -12.71 -4.46
N ASP A 157 13.08 -13.19 -4.61
CA ASP A 157 13.62 -14.24 -3.76
C ASP A 157 14.35 -13.61 -2.57
N PRO A 158 13.88 -13.80 -1.32
CA PRO A 158 14.56 -13.31 -0.12
C PRO A 158 16.01 -13.84 0.02
N GLU A 159 16.33 -14.99 -0.55
CA GLU A 159 17.69 -15.54 -0.54
C GLU A 159 18.69 -14.68 -1.33
N ALA A 160 18.24 -13.89 -2.29
CA ALA A 160 19.08 -12.93 -3.00
C ALA A 160 19.72 -11.89 -2.06
N PHE A 161 19.19 -11.72 -0.85
CA PHE A 161 19.70 -10.76 0.14
C PHE A 161 20.61 -11.36 1.20
N MET A 162 21.01 -12.64 1.07
CA MET A 162 21.89 -13.32 2.03
C MET A 162 23.25 -12.63 2.23
N SER A 163 23.72 -11.86 1.25
CA SER A 163 24.96 -11.07 1.37
C SER A 163 24.72 -9.56 1.50
N PHE A 164 23.46 -9.10 1.62
CA PHE A 164 23.16 -7.67 1.68
C PHE A 164 23.51 -7.09 3.06
N PRO A 165 24.50 -6.16 3.16
CA PRO A 165 24.91 -5.58 4.43
C PRO A 165 23.89 -4.55 4.88
N GLN A 166 23.47 -4.61 6.14
CA GLN A 166 22.53 -3.64 6.67
C GLN A 166 23.20 -2.31 7.07
N ASP A 167 24.53 -2.27 7.23
CA ASP A 167 25.33 -1.06 7.54
C ASP A 167 24.74 -0.20 8.66
N ASN A 168 24.24 -0.86 9.69
CA ASN A 168 23.59 -0.23 10.83
C ASN A 168 24.02 -0.92 12.12
N ARG A 169 24.40 -0.14 13.14
CA ARG A 169 24.88 -0.65 14.44
C ARG A 169 23.88 -1.54 15.18
N HIS A 170 22.61 -1.48 14.81
CA HIS A 170 21.53 -2.29 15.43
C HIS A 170 21.37 -3.66 14.79
N HIS A 171 22.05 -3.93 13.68
CA HIS A 171 21.98 -5.20 12.97
C HIS A 171 23.36 -5.80 12.80
N THR A 172 23.58 -6.98 13.39
CA THR A 172 24.82 -7.74 13.27
C THR A 172 24.80 -8.72 12.10
N LEU A 173 23.61 -9.04 11.61
CA LEU A 173 23.36 -9.97 10.51
C LEU A 173 23.19 -9.24 9.18
N THR A 174 23.43 -9.96 8.09
CA THR A 174 22.98 -9.54 6.77
C THR A 174 21.45 -9.55 6.71
N LEU A 175 20.88 -8.88 5.71
CA LEU A 175 19.43 -8.80 5.56
C LEU A 175 18.77 -10.18 5.38
N GLY A 176 19.38 -11.04 4.53
CA GLY A 176 18.84 -12.38 4.31
C GLY A 176 18.96 -13.28 5.53
N GLU A 177 20.09 -13.22 6.28
CA GLU A 177 20.23 -13.95 7.54
C GLU A 177 19.20 -13.53 8.59
N HIS A 178 18.94 -12.22 8.71
CA HIS A 178 17.91 -11.69 9.59
C HIS A 178 16.52 -12.20 9.23
N MET A 179 16.08 -12.04 7.97
CA MET A 179 14.79 -12.55 7.51
C MET A 179 14.66 -14.07 7.69
N LYS A 180 15.74 -14.83 7.44
CA LYS A 180 15.77 -16.29 7.65
C LYS A 180 15.55 -16.65 9.12
N LYS A 181 16.25 -15.99 10.05
CA LYS A 181 16.06 -16.23 11.50
C LYS A 181 14.64 -15.89 11.97
N ALA A 182 14.06 -14.77 11.50
CA ALA A 182 12.69 -14.41 11.80
C ALA A 182 11.70 -15.47 11.28
N TYR A 183 11.92 -15.97 10.08
CA TYR A 183 11.16 -17.08 9.50
C TYR A 183 11.28 -18.36 10.36
N GLU A 184 12.49 -18.79 10.69
CA GLU A 184 12.76 -19.99 11.49
C GLU A 184 12.09 -19.88 12.87
N TYR A 185 12.18 -18.73 13.52
CA TYR A 185 11.49 -18.48 14.79
C TYR A 185 9.96 -18.68 14.67
N THR A 186 9.33 -18.14 13.63
CA THR A 186 7.89 -18.29 13.45
C THR A 186 7.46 -19.73 13.15
N VAL A 187 8.29 -20.50 12.43
CA VAL A 187 8.07 -21.93 12.20
C VAL A 187 8.16 -22.72 13.50
N GLU A 188 9.22 -22.51 14.29
CA GLU A 188 9.44 -23.17 15.58
C GLU A 188 8.33 -22.84 16.60
N ALA A 189 7.83 -21.62 16.57
CA ALA A 189 6.72 -21.19 17.42
C ALA A 189 5.35 -21.76 16.98
N GLY A 190 5.27 -22.45 15.84
CA GLY A 190 4.01 -22.94 15.27
C GLY A 190 3.03 -21.82 14.90
N ALA A 191 3.55 -20.68 14.43
CA ALA A 191 2.74 -19.52 14.06
C ALA A 191 1.81 -19.83 12.87
N ASP A 192 0.78 -18.96 12.68
CA ASP A 192 -0.08 -19.03 11.50
C ASP A 192 0.76 -18.99 10.20
N PRO A 193 0.46 -19.79 9.17
CA PRO A 193 1.19 -19.80 7.90
C PRO A 193 1.33 -18.41 7.26
N ARG A 194 0.35 -17.51 7.47
CA ARG A 194 0.40 -16.12 6.98
C ARG A 194 1.50 -15.31 7.70
N VAL A 195 1.68 -15.53 9.01
CA VAL A 195 2.75 -14.89 9.79
C VAL A 195 4.11 -15.43 9.39
N ILE A 196 4.21 -16.74 9.19
CA ILE A 196 5.45 -17.41 8.72
C ILE A 196 5.86 -16.81 7.35
N ARG A 197 4.91 -16.67 6.42
CA ARG A 197 5.18 -16.06 5.12
C ARG A 197 5.51 -14.58 5.24
N ALA A 198 4.82 -13.82 6.11
CA ALA A 198 5.15 -12.42 6.38
C ALA A 198 6.58 -12.26 6.93
N ALA A 199 7.00 -13.11 7.87
CA ALA A 199 8.35 -13.11 8.44
C ALA A 199 9.44 -13.33 7.38
N LYS A 200 9.17 -14.20 6.39
CA LYS A 200 10.09 -14.45 5.27
C LYS A 200 10.32 -13.20 4.40
N TYR A 201 9.35 -12.29 4.32
CA TYR A 201 9.34 -11.15 3.39
C TYR A 201 9.31 -9.77 4.06
N HIS A 202 9.28 -9.68 5.40
CA HIS A 202 8.97 -8.40 6.09
C HIS A 202 9.93 -7.27 5.71
N ASP A 203 11.18 -7.56 5.44
CA ASP A 203 12.25 -6.61 5.24
C ASP A 203 12.75 -6.48 3.78
N ILE A 204 12.09 -7.13 2.81
CA ILE A 204 12.51 -7.08 1.39
C ILE A 204 12.51 -5.66 0.79
N GLY A 205 11.89 -4.70 1.46
CA GLY A 205 11.89 -3.29 1.06
C GLY A 205 13.17 -2.53 1.43
N LYS A 206 14.01 -3.05 2.33
CA LYS A 206 15.24 -2.38 2.80
C LYS A 206 16.20 -2.00 1.67
N PRO A 207 16.50 -2.84 0.67
CA PRO A 207 17.39 -2.45 -0.43
C PRO A 207 16.92 -1.24 -1.23
N MET A 208 15.61 -1.08 -1.39
CA MET A 208 15.01 0.05 -2.13
C MET A 208 14.99 1.36 -1.31
N THR A 209 15.19 1.28 -0.01
CA THR A 209 15.03 2.43 0.91
C THR A 209 16.31 2.80 1.66
N LYS A 210 17.41 2.03 1.45
CA LYS A 210 18.69 2.26 2.10
C LYS A 210 19.25 3.64 1.77
N ARG A 211 19.56 4.40 2.81
CA ARG A 211 20.20 5.73 2.69
C ARG A 211 21.06 6.04 3.91
N PHE A 212 22.10 6.83 3.71
CA PHE A 212 23.00 7.32 4.76
C PHE A 212 22.66 8.76 5.16
N GLU A 213 21.36 9.00 5.39
CA GLU A 213 20.82 10.28 5.83
C GLU A 213 19.74 10.03 6.89
N ASN A 214 19.72 10.86 7.93
CA ASN A 214 18.67 10.81 8.94
C ASN A 214 17.32 11.38 8.40
N GLY A 215 16.28 11.36 9.24
CA GLY A 215 14.95 11.87 8.87
C GLY A 215 14.90 13.38 8.54
N LYS A 216 15.98 14.14 8.81
CA LYS A 216 16.14 15.56 8.47
C LYS A 216 16.95 15.78 7.19
N GLY A 217 17.46 14.72 6.56
CA GLY A 217 18.34 14.78 5.39
C GLY A 217 19.81 15.07 5.75
N GLU A 218 20.22 14.92 7.01
CA GLU A 218 21.60 15.10 7.42
C GLU A 218 22.38 13.79 7.24
N PRO A 219 23.63 13.81 6.70
CA PRO A 219 24.46 12.63 6.51
C PRO A 219 24.70 11.85 7.81
N THR A 220 24.70 10.52 7.73
CA THR A 220 24.99 9.61 8.84
C THR A 220 25.94 8.51 8.42
N THR A 221 26.65 7.91 9.38
CA THR A 221 27.48 6.72 9.17
C THR A 221 26.66 5.44 9.12
N ASP A 222 25.53 5.41 9.83
CA ASP A 222 24.61 4.29 9.84
C ASP A 222 23.57 4.40 8.72
N ALA A 223 23.23 3.30 8.08
CA ALA A 223 22.16 3.25 7.11
C ALA A 223 20.77 3.34 7.78
N HIS A 224 19.86 4.05 7.14
CA HIS A 224 18.45 4.16 7.52
C HIS A 224 17.56 3.60 6.42
N TYR A 225 16.38 3.06 6.81
CA TYR A 225 15.46 2.32 5.94
C TYR A 225 14.01 2.83 6.06
N TYR A 226 13.82 4.15 6.07
CA TYR A 226 12.49 4.73 6.30
C TYR A 226 11.49 4.32 5.23
N GLY A 227 10.37 3.71 5.65
CA GLY A 227 9.30 3.24 4.78
C GLY A 227 9.59 1.92 4.07
N HIS A 228 10.59 1.14 4.53
CA HIS A 228 10.88 -0.19 3.99
C HIS A 228 9.69 -1.14 4.14
N GLU A 229 8.91 -1.01 5.20
CA GLU A 229 7.68 -1.75 5.44
C GLU A 229 6.65 -1.53 4.33
N HIS A 230 6.51 -0.28 3.88
CA HIS A 230 5.62 0.09 2.79
C HIS A 230 6.15 -0.40 1.44
N ALA A 231 7.44 -0.20 1.18
CA ALA A 231 8.10 -0.71 -0.01
C ALA A 231 8.03 -2.25 -0.07
N GLY A 232 8.32 -2.91 1.06
CA GLY A 232 8.27 -4.37 1.19
C GLY A 232 6.88 -4.94 0.91
N SER A 233 5.83 -4.29 1.42
CA SER A 233 4.45 -4.73 1.18
C SER A 233 4.06 -4.66 -0.29
N TYR A 234 4.48 -3.61 -1.02
CA TYR A 234 4.26 -3.52 -2.46
C TYR A 234 5.04 -4.60 -3.23
N LEU A 235 6.32 -4.79 -2.90
CA LEU A 235 7.18 -5.80 -3.53
C LEU A 235 6.67 -7.23 -3.28
N TYR A 236 6.09 -7.49 -2.10
CA TYR A 236 5.42 -8.75 -1.82
C TYR A 236 4.20 -8.98 -2.74
N LEU A 237 3.38 -7.95 -2.98
CA LEU A 237 2.27 -8.05 -3.94
C LEU A 237 2.77 -8.29 -5.38
N ILE A 238 3.89 -7.68 -5.79
CA ILE A 238 4.55 -7.98 -7.07
C ILE A 238 4.95 -9.45 -7.15
N THR A 239 5.51 -10.02 -6.06
CA THR A 239 5.84 -11.45 -5.98
C THR A 239 4.59 -12.33 -6.13
N CYS A 240 3.50 -12.00 -5.43
CA CYS A 240 2.22 -12.69 -5.57
C CYS A 240 1.66 -12.62 -7.00
N ALA A 241 1.85 -11.48 -7.69
CA ALA A 241 1.46 -11.35 -9.10
C ALA A 241 2.30 -12.24 -10.01
N ALA A 242 3.62 -12.34 -9.77
CA ALA A 242 4.52 -13.26 -10.49
C ALA A 242 4.17 -14.73 -10.24
N GLU A 243 3.71 -15.07 -9.04
CA GLU A 243 3.21 -16.41 -8.68
C GLU A 243 1.81 -16.70 -9.28
N GLY A 244 1.18 -15.75 -9.96
CA GLY A 244 -0.12 -15.92 -10.61
C GLY A 244 -1.33 -15.85 -9.66
N ILE A 245 -1.16 -15.43 -8.42
CA ILE A 245 -2.24 -15.41 -7.40
C ILE A 245 -3.41 -14.54 -7.85
N PHE A 246 -3.15 -13.36 -8.40
CA PHE A 246 -4.19 -12.42 -8.80
C PHE A 246 -4.87 -12.77 -10.13
N SER A 247 -4.28 -13.66 -10.93
CA SER A 247 -4.89 -14.20 -12.16
C SER A 247 -5.60 -15.54 -11.98
N SER A 248 -5.49 -16.14 -10.78
CA SER A 248 -6.05 -17.46 -10.49
C SER A 248 -7.58 -17.50 -10.38
N GLY A 249 -8.22 -16.35 -10.11
CA GLY A 249 -9.64 -16.27 -9.76
C GLY A 249 -9.97 -16.82 -8.36
N ASN A 250 -8.98 -17.22 -7.57
CA ASN A 250 -9.16 -17.71 -6.21
C ASN A 250 -9.24 -16.53 -5.23
N GLU A 251 -10.45 -16.17 -4.81
CA GLU A 251 -10.69 -15.05 -3.89
C GLU A 251 -10.03 -15.24 -2.53
N GLU A 252 -9.94 -16.47 -2.03
CA GLU A 252 -9.30 -16.77 -0.75
C GLU A 252 -7.79 -16.52 -0.82
N ALA A 253 -7.12 -16.98 -1.88
CA ALA A 253 -5.70 -16.72 -2.09
C ALA A 253 -5.40 -15.22 -2.27
N ILE A 254 -6.30 -14.46 -2.94
CA ILE A 254 -6.17 -13.00 -3.07
C ILE A 254 -6.31 -12.32 -1.70
N ARG A 255 -7.28 -12.73 -0.88
CA ARG A 255 -7.49 -12.21 0.48
C ARG A 255 -6.29 -12.51 1.37
N GLU A 256 -5.74 -13.72 1.29
CA GLU A 256 -4.54 -14.12 2.02
C GLU A 256 -3.32 -13.29 1.61
N ALA A 257 -3.09 -13.09 0.31
CA ALA A 257 -2.00 -12.25 -0.18
C ALA A 257 -2.10 -10.80 0.32
N LEU A 258 -3.30 -10.21 0.31
CA LEU A 258 -3.55 -8.86 0.86
C LEU A 258 -3.34 -8.82 2.38
N TYR A 259 -3.73 -9.87 3.10
CA TYR A 259 -3.53 -9.99 4.54
C TYR A 259 -2.04 -10.02 4.89
N ILE A 260 -1.26 -10.88 4.23
CA ILE A 260 0.19 -11.00 4.43
C ILE A 260 0.90 -9.69 4.07
N SER A 261 0.53 -9.10 2.93
CA SER A 261 1.05 -7.77 2.54
C SER A 261 0.74 -6.71 3.60
N THR A 262 -0.43 -6.77 4.23
CA THR A 262 -0.81 -5.84 5.31
C THR A 262 0.01 -6.08 6.58
N LEU A 263 0.34 -7.33 6.92
CA LEU A 263 1.27 -7.63 8.02
C LEU A 263 2.64 -7.01 7.76
N ILE A 264 3.17 -7.15 6.53
CA ILE A 264 4.44 -6.55 6.11
C ILE A 264 4.35 -5.01 6.18
N ASP A 265 3.27 -4.39 5.68
CA ASP A 265 3.05 -2.93 5.74
C ASP A 265 3.00 -2.38 7.18
N LEU A 266 2.61 -3.20 8.14
CA LEU A 266 2.38 -2.79 9.52
C LEU A 266 3.43 -3.31 10.52
N HIS A 267 4.42 -4.13 10.10
CA HIS A 267 5.32 -4.82 11.03
C HIS A 267 6.13 -3.87 11.94
N MET A 268 6.39 -2.64 11.48
CA MET A 268 7.06 -1.61 12.27
C MET A 268 6.14 -0.90 13.29
N ARG A 269 4.81 -1.16 13.26
CA ARG A 269 3.85 -0.49 14.18
C ARG A 269 4.11 -0.79 15.65
N PRO A 270 4.42 -2.05 16.06
CA PRO A 270 4.74 -2.35 17.45
C PRO A 270 5.93 -1.53 17.95
N LEU A 271 7.00 -1.41 17.17
CA LEU A 271 8.20 -0.65 17.54
C LEU A 271 7.95 0.86 17.54
N ASN A 272 7.34 1.40 16.47
CA ASN A 272 7.24 2.84 16.25
C ASN A 272 6.09 3.52 17.00
N ALA A 273 4.98 2.81 17.26
CA ALA A 273 3.76 3.44 17.77
C ALA A 273 3.26 2.83 19.09
N TRP A 274 3.39 1.50 19.29
CA TRP A 274 2.81 0.85 20.47
C TRP A 274 3.77 0.90 21.66
N SER A 275 5.09 0.89 21.43
CA SER A 275 6.09 1.03 22.49
C SER A 275 5.95 2.33 23.29
N SER A 276 5.49 3.40 22.64
CA SER A 276 5.36 4.74 23.23
C SER A 276 3.94 5.11 23.66
N SER A 277 2.90 4.35 23.24
CA SER A 277 1.50 4.75 23.43
C SER A 277 0.53 3.57 23.47
N ASN A 278 0.05 3.21 24.67
CA ASN A 278 -1.06 2.27 24.83
C ASN A 278 -2.32 2.70 24.07
N LYS A 279 -2.59 4.01 23.97
CA LYS A 279 -3.73 4.53 23.21
C LYS A 279 -3.61 4.21 21.72
N SER A 280 -2.41 4.32 21.14
CA SER A 280 -2.15 3.93 19.75
C SER A 280 -2.32 2.43 19.56
N ARG A 281 -1.81 1.62 20.48
CA ARG A 281 -1.95 0.17 20.47
C ARG A 281 -3.42 -0.27 20.47
N GLU A 282 -4.22 0.25 21.39
CA GLU A 282 -5.65 -0.07 21.48
C GLU A 282 -6.47 0.45 20.30
N LYS A 283 -6.10 1.61 19.74
CA LYS A 283 -6.72 2.12 18.52
C LYS A 283 -6.48 1.18 17.35
N ASP A 284 -5.25 0.74 17.15
CA ASP A 284 -4.89 -0.16 16.05
C ASP A 284 -5.55 -1.53 16.23
N ARG A 285 -5.57 -2.09 17.45
CA ARG A 285 -6.28 -3.33 17.78
C ARG A 285 -7.76 -3.29 17.38
N ARG A 286 -8.46 -2.19 17.71
CA ARG A 286 -9.88 -2.02 17.34
C ARG A 286 -10.08 -1.84 15.84
N MET A 287 -9.11 -1.24 15.16
CA MET A 287 -9.19 -0.98 13.72
C MET A 287 -9.00 -2.25 12.91
N MET A 288 -7.95 -3.03 13.21
CA MET A 288 -7.56 -4.20 12.42
C MET A 288 -8.17 -5.52 12.88
N GLY A 289 -8.77 -5.55 14.08
CA GLY A 289 -9.30 -6.76 14.69
C GLY A 289 -8.24 -7.54 15.48
N GLU A 290 -8.73 -8.51 16.29
CA GLU A 290 -7.87 -9.26 17.21
C GLU A 290 -6.85 -10.13 16.48
N ASP A 291 -7.28 -10.88 15.44
CA ASP A 291 -6.42 -11.84 14.74
C ASP A 291 -5.18 -11.15 14.13
N MET A 292 -5.39 -10.10 13.34
CA MET A 292 -4.27 -9.36 12.74
C MET A 292 -3.40 -8.66 13.81
N PHE A 293 -4.01 -8.20 14.88
CA PHE A 293 -3.26 -7.59 15.99
C PHE A 293 -2.32 -8.60 16.66
N GLN A 294 -2.80 -9.83 16.92
CA GLN A 294 -1.98 -10.89 17.51
C GLN A 294 -0.91 -11.37 16.52
N ASP A 295 -1.25 -11.53 15.25
CA ASP A 295 -0.31 -11.90 14.20
C ASP A 295 0.84 -10.88 14.09
N LEU A 296 0.54 -9.58 14.21
CA LEU A 296 1.57 -8.53 14.23
C LEU A 296 2.47 -8.60 15.49
N ILE A 297 1.95 -9.00 16.64
CA ILE A 297 2.76 -9.21 17.84
C ILE A 297 3.72 -10.38 17.63
N VAL A 298 3.25 -11.49 17.05
CA VAL A 298 4.09 -12.65 16.76
C VAL A 298 5.17 -12.28 15.75
N LEU A 299 4.82 -11.58 14.65
CA LEU A 299 5.76 -11.12 13.64
C LEU A 299 6.82 -10.18 14.24
N ASN A 300 6.41 -9.22 15.06
CA ASN A 300 7.34 -8.31 15.74
C ASN A 300 8.27 -9.04 16.71
N THR A 301 7.75 -10.05 17.43
CA THR A 301 8.59 -10.87 18.32
C THR A 301 9.66 -11.60 17.52
N ALA A 302 9.31 -12.17 16.37
CA ALA A 302 10.24 -12.84 15.48
C ALA A 302 11.31 -11.88 14.94
N ASP A 303 10.91 -10.70 14.47
CA ASP A 303 11.79 -9.64 13.98
C ASP A 303 12.79 -9.20 15.05
N VAL A 304 12.31 -8.86 16.26
CA VAL A 304 13.18 -8.41 17.37
C VAL A 304 14.10 -9.52 17.87
N THR A 305 13.71 -10.79 17.78
CA THR A 305 14.53 -11.93 18.22
C THR A 305 15.59 -12.32 17.20
N ALA A 306 15.45 -11.93 15.96
CA ALA A 306 16.32 -12.29 14.82
C ALA A 306 17.63 -11.47 14.72
N HIS A 307 18.12 -10.87 15.78
CA HIS A 307 19.36 -10.06 15.82
C HIS A 307 20.62 -10.86 16.05
#